data_e46700543bfe0c927ca88330797676f3
#
_entry.id   e46700543bfe0c927ca88330797676f3
#
_cell.length_a   1.000
_cell.length_b   1.000
_cell.length_c   1.000
_cell.angle_alpha   90.00
_cell.angle_beta   90.00
_cell.angle_gamma   90.00
#
_symmetry.space_group_name_H-M   'P 1'
#
loop_
_entity.id
_entity.type
_entity.pdbx_description
1 polymer ?
#
loop_
_entity_poly.entity_id
_entity_poly.type
_entity_poly.pdbx_seq_one_letter_code
_entity_poly.pdbx_strand_id
1 'polypeptide(L)'
;MFRNSYIQQNSDIQAAGGLVPMVVEQSARGERAYDIYSRLLKERVIFLVGPVEDYMANLICAQLLFLEAENPDKDIHLYINSPGGSVTAGMSIYDTMQFIKPNVATTCICLLYTSDAADE
;
A
#
# COMPACT_ATOMS: atom_id res chain seq x y z
N MET A 1 -6.97 5.20 15.60
CA MET A 1 -6.00 5.39 14.59
C MET A 1 -6.13 6.74 13.90
N PHE A 2 -7.31 7.07 13.44
CA PHE A 2 -7.50 8.36 12.82
C PHE A 2 -8.27 9.34 13.69
N ARG A 3 -8.25 9.12 14.98
CA ARG A 3 -8.88 10.04 15.91
C ARG A 3 -8.22 11.38 15.78
N ASN A 4 -8.88 12.43 15.84
CA ASN A 4 -8.34 13.78 15.72
C ASN A 4 -7.73 14.06 14.35
N SER A 5 -8.15 13.32 13.34
CA SER A 5 -7.71 13.56 11.99
C SER A 5 -8.88 13.91 11.12
N TYR A 6 -8.63 14.62 10.05
CA TYR A 6 -9.66 14.83 9.08
C TYR A 6 -9.02 14.76 7.71
N ILE A 7 -9.83 14.47 6.71
CA ILE A 7 -9.35 14.30 5.37
C ILE A 7 -9.64 15.57 4.59
N GLN A 8 -8.64 16.08 3.92
CA GLN A 8 -8.85 17.19 3.02
C GLN A 8 -8.20 16.84 1.70
N GLN A 9 -8.69 17.45 0.66
CA GLN A 9 -8.22 17.16 -0.65
C GLN A 9 -7.23 18.21 -1.08
N ASN A 10 -6.27 17.79 -1.85
CA ASN A 10 -5.25 18.67 -2.33
C ASN A 10 -5.42 18.81 -3.84
N SER A 11 -5.72 20.00 -4.30
CA SER A 11 -5.99 20.18 -5.70
C SER A 11 -4.77 19.96 -6.57
N ASP A 12 -3.58 20.09 -6.00
CA ASP A 12 -2.39 19.85 -6.79
C ASP A 12 -2.25 18.40 -7.20
N ILE A 13 -2.85 17.50 -6.47
CA ILE A 13 -2.74 16.09 -6.77
C ILE A 13 -3.64 15.70 -7.92
N GLN A 14 -4.62 16.51 -8.21
CA GLN A 14 -5.50 16.19 -9.31
C GLN A 14 -4.77 16.08 -10.62
N ALA A 15 -3.70 16.83 -10.76
CA ALA A 15 -2.98 16.82 -12.01
C ALA A 15 -2.39 15.45 -12.32
N ALA A 16 -2.29 14.62 -11.35
CA ALA A 16 -1.72 13.30 -11.57
C ALA A 16 -2.76 12.27 -11.94
N GLY A 17 -3.97 12.70 -12.21
CA GLY A 17 -4.96 11.75 -12.67
C GLY A 17 -5.92 11.29 -11.62
N GLY A 18 -5.86 11.83 -10.45
CA GLY A 18 -6.80 11.48 -9.43
C GLY A 18 -6.56 12.26 -8.18
N LEU A 19 -7.56 12.27 -7.33
CA LEU A 19 -7.45 12.94 -6.07
C LEU A 19 -7.00 11.96 -5.02
N VAL A 20 -5.96 12.30 -4.31
CA VAL A 20 -5.52 11.53 -3.16
C VAL A 20 -5.84 12.36 -1.93
N PRO A 21 -6.74 11.90 -1.08
CA PRO A 21 -7.09 12.67 0.11
C PRO A 21 -5.90 12.83 1.02
N MET A 22 -5.84 13.97 1.66
CA MET A 22 -4.80 14.23 2.64
C MET A 22 -5.39 14.07 4.03
N VAL A 23 -4.58 13.57 4.93
CA VAL A 23 -4.96 13.39 6.32
C VAL A 23 -4.10 14.30 7.16
N VAL A 24 -4.74 15.10 7.98
CA VAL A 24 -4.03 16.01 8.87
C VAL A 24 -4.12 15.47 10.28
N GLU A 25 -2.97 15.25 10.88
CA GLU A 25 -2.90 14.73 12.24
C GLU A 25 -2.38 15.79 13.17
N GLN A 26 -2.95 15.88 14.34
CA GLN A 26 -2.47 16.78 15.36
C GLN A 26 -1.74 16.00 16.41
N SER A 27 -0.65 16.55 16.88
CA SER A 27 0.11 15.89 17.93
C SER A 27 0.72 16.96 18.80
N ALA A 28 1.40 16.53 19.86
CA ALA A 28 2.06 17.47 20.74
C ALA A 28 3.11 18.29 20.04
N ARG A 29 3.60 17.83 18.89
CA ARG A 29 4.60 18.54 18.15
C ARG A 29 4.03 19.42 17.08
N GLY A 30 2.71 19.46 16.94
CA GLY A 30 2.06 20.27 15.94
C GLY A 30 1.31 19.41 14.94
N GLU A 31 0.95 20.03 13.83
CA GLU A 31 0.21 19.33 12.81
C GLU A 31 1.14 18.72 11.79
N ARG A 32 0.73 17.61 11.25
CA ARG A 32 1.48 16.95 10.21
C ARG A 32 0.49 16.39 9.19
N ALA A 33 0.72 16.67 7.94
CA ALA A 33 -0.14 16.23 6.87
C ALA A 33 0.48 15.06 6.12
N TYR A 34 -0.34 14.06 5.81
CA TYR A 34 0.08 12.91 5.04
C TYR A 34 -0.97 12.66 3.99
N ASP A 35 -0.59 12.11 2.83
CA ASP A 35 -1.63 11.57 2.00
C ASP A 35 -2.12 10.29 2.66
N ILE A 36 -3.30 9.82 2.25
CA ILE A 36 -3.92 8.70 2.93
C ILE A 36 -3.07 7.44 2.84
N TYR A 37 -2.39 7.24 1.72
CA TYR A 37 -1.58 6.03 1.56
C TYR A 37 -0.34 6.09 2.45
N SER A 38 0.28 7.26 2.57
CA SER A 38 1.43 7.40 3.45
C SER A 38 1.03 7.22 4.91
N ARG A 39 -0.15 7.69 5.27
CA ARG A 39 -0.60 7.53 6.64
C ARG A 39 -0.86 6.07 6.96
N LEU A 40 -1.44 5.34 6.01
CA LEU A 40 -1.67 3.92 6.20
C LEU A 40 -0.36 3.15 6.25
N LEU A 41 0.63 3.60 5.50
CA LEU A 41 1.92 2.96 5.54
C LEU A 41 2.52 3.00 6.94
N LYS A 42 2.26 4.06 7.69
CA LYS A 42 2.73 4.13 9.06
C LYS A 42 2.11 3.04 9.92
N GLU A 43 0.96 2.53 9.51
CA GLU A 43 0.32 1.44 10.21
C GLU A 43 0.69 0.10 9.61
N ARG A 44 1.69 0.11 8.74
CA ARG A 44 2.20 -1.09 8.07
C ARG A 44 1.19 -1.69 7.10
N VAL A 45 0.44 -0.82 6.46
CA VAL A 45 -0.54 -1.22 5.47
C VAL A 45 -0.12 -0.70 4.11
N ILE A 46 -0.02 -1.58 3.15
CA ILE A 46 0.35 -1.24 1.78
C ILE A 46 -0.82 -1.56 0.87
N PHE A 47 -1.10 -0.67 -0.07
CA PHE A 47 -2.16 -0.90 -1.04
C PHE A 47 -1.57 -1.15 -2.42
N LEU A 48 -1.97 -2.25 -3.01
CA LEU A 48 -1.62 -2.57 -4.38
C LEU A 48 -2.90 -2.38 -5.19
N VAL A 49 -2.97 -1.27 -5.90
CA VAL A 49 -4.18 -0.88 -6.61
C VAL A 49 -3.87 -0.70 -8.07
N GLY A 50 -4.71 -1.25 -8.91
CA GLY A 50 -4.57 -1.10 -10.36
C GLY A 50 -3.74 -2.20 -10.97
N PRO A 51 -3.44 -2.09 -12.26
CA PRO A 51 -2.70 -3.15 -12.95
C PRO A 51 -1.29 -3.30 -12.39
N VAL A 52 -0.81 -4.53 -12.36
CA VAL A 52 0.53 -4.82 -11.89
C VAL A 52 1.50 -4.62 -13.04
N GLU A 53 2.38 -3.65 -12.89
CA GLU A 53 3.38 -3.33 -13.89
C GLU A 53 4.68 -2.98 -13.19
N ASP A 54 5.74 -2.81 -13.96
CA ASP A 54 7.06 -2.68 -13.36
C ASP A 54 7.18 -1.54 -12.36
N TYR A 55 6.68 -0.37 -12.73
CA TYR A 55 6.82 0.78 -11.86
C TYR A 55 6.08 0.57 -10.54
N MET A 56 4.86 0.08 -10.63
CA MET A 56 4.08 -0.17 -9.44
C MET A 56 4.72 -1.26 -8.58
N ALA A 57 5.23 -2.31 -9.23
CA ALA A 57 5.87 -3.37 -8.48
C ALA A 57 7.09 -2.86 -7.73
N ASN A 58 7.87 -1.99 -8.37
CA ASN A 58 9.02 -1.42 -7.69
C ASN A 58 8.62 -0.61 -6.46
N LEU A 59 7.52 0.12 -6.55
CA LEU A 59 7.06 0.90 -5.41
C LEU A 59 6.59 0.00 -4.27
N ILE A 60 5.92 -1.08 -4.62
CA ILE A 60 5.47 -2.02 -3.59
C ILE A 60 6.67 -2.68 -2.91
N CYS A 61 7.65 -3.11 -3.71
CA CYS A 61 8.83 -3.74 -3.15
C CYS A 61 9.59 -2.78 -2.25
N ALA A 62 9.69 -1.51 -2.66
CA ALA A 62 10.37 -0.52 -1.84
C ALA A 62 9.66 -0.32 -0.50
N GLN A 63 8.34 -0.31 -0.53
CA GLN A 63 7.59 -0.16 0.71
C GLN A 63 7.76 -1.37 1.62
N LEU A 64 7.80 -2.55 1.04
CA LEU A 64 8.03 -3.76 1.84
C LEU A 64 9.39 -3.71 2.52
N LEU A 65 10.40 -3.32 1.77
CA LEU A 65 11.74 -3.24 2.34
C LEU A 65 11.84 -2.14 3.39
N PHE A 66 11.15 -1.04 3.17
CA PHE A 66 11.13 0.04 4.13
C PHE A 66 10.51 -0.41 5.46
N LEU A 67 9.40 -1.13 5.37
CA LEU A 67 8.75 -1.58 6.59
C LEU A 67 9.56 -2.64 7.31
N GLU A 68 10.25 -3.48 6.55
CA GLU A 68 11.14 -4.44 7.20
C GLU A 68 12.23 -3.70 7.97
N ALA A 69 12.80 -2.67 7.38
CA ALA A 69 13.87 -1.93 8.05
C ALA A 69 13.35 -1.24 9.31
N GLU A 70 12.11 -0.80 9.28
CA GLU A 70 11.55 -0.14 10.44
C GLU A 70 11.33 -1.09 11.60
N ASN A 71 10.80 -2.24 11.34
CA ASN A 71 10.57 -3.22 12.39
C ASN A 71 10.43 -4.59 11.75
N PRO A 72 11.49 -5.38 11.78
CA PRO A 72 11.45 -6.68 11.09
C PRO A 72 10.59 -7.73 11.78
N ASP A 73 10.09 -7.43 12.96
CA ASP A 73 9.31 -8.42 13.69
C ASP A 73 7.82 -8.22 13.61
N LYS A 74 7.37 -7.11 13.05
CA LYS A 74 5.94 -6.85 12.97
C LYS A 74 5.39 -7.20 11.61
N ASP A 75 4.17 -7.71 11.61
CA ASP A 75 3.50 -8.10 10.38
C ASP A 75 3.21 -6.90 9.49
N ILE A 76 3.17 -7.17 8.21
CA ILE A 76 2.81 -6.19 7.20
C ILE A 76 1.50 -6.64 6.58
N HIS A 77 0.64 -5.69 6.23
CA HIS A 77 -0.63 -6.00 5.61
C HIS A 77 -0.66 -5.44 4.20
N LEU A 78 -0.89 -6.31 3.24
CA LEU A 78 -0.95 -5.92 1.83
C LEU A 78 -2.37 -6.09 1.33
N TYR A 79 -3.01 -4.98 0.98
CA TYR A 79 -4.36 -5.01 0.45
C TYR A 79 -4.28 -4.92 -1.06
N ILE A 80 -4.91 -5.86 -1.74
CA ILE A 80 -4.80 -5.97 -3.18
C ILE A 80 -6.13 -5.69 -3.83
N ASN A 81 -6.12 -4.75 -4.75
CA ASN A 81 -7.29 -4.45 -5.55
C ASN A 81 -6.80 -4.25 -6.99
N SER A 82 -6.57 -5.34 -7.67
CA SER A 82 -5.92 -5.31 -8.97
C SER A 82 -6.50 -6.37 -9.89
N PRO A 83 -6.62 -6.06 -11.16
CA PRO A 83 -7.04 -7.07 -12.13
C PRO A 83 -5.90 -8.00 -12.55
N GLY A 84 -4.69 -7.75 -12.06
CA GLY A 84 -3.55 -8.53 -12.47
C GLY A 84 -2.66 -7.70 -13.37
N GLY A 85 -1.80 -8.36 -14.13
CA GLY A 85 -0.91 -7.65 -15.02
C GLY A 85 0.31 -8.46 -15.36
N SER A 86 1.45 -7.82 -15.36
CA SER A 86 2.69 -8.45 -15.74
C SER A 86 3.10 -9.55 -14.77
N VAL A 87 3.38 -10.72 -15.29
CA VAL A 87 3.78 -11.85 -14.47
C VAL A 87 5.12 -11.57 -13.81
N THR A 88 6.07 -11.00 -14.56
CA THR A 88 7.37 -10.74 -13.97
C THR A 88 7.30 -9.68 -12.87
N ALA A 89 6.48 -8.66 -13.09
CA ALA A 89 6.30 -7.64 -12.06
C ALA A 89 5.66 -8.25 -10.80
N GLY A 90 4.66 -9.09 -11.00
CA GLY A 90 4.03 -9.76 -9.88
C GLY A 90 4.99 -10.67 -9.14
N MET A 91 5.85 -11.35 -9.88
CA MET A 91 6.83 -12.23 -9.25
C MET A 91 7.84 -11.47 -8.41
N SER A 92 8.18 -10.24 -8.84
CA SER A 92 9.13 -9.46 -8.04
C SER A 92 8.53 -9.08 -6.69
N ILE A 93 7.23 -8.82 -6.67
CA ILE A 93 6.55 -8.55 -5.40
C ILE A 93 6.53 -9.80 -4.54
N TYR A 94 6.17 -10.92 -5.14
CA TYR A 94 6.10 -12.18 -4.42
C TYR A 94 7.45 -12.55 -3.83
N ASP A 95 8.50 -12.42 -4.64
CA ASP A 95 9.83 -12.77 -4.17
C ASP A 95 10.27 -11.87 -3.02
N THR A 96 9.94 -10.59 -3.10
CA THR A 96 10.28 -9.68 -2.02
C THR A 96 9.54 -10.06 -0.75
N MET A 97 8.26 -10.44 -0.87
CA MET A 97 7.49 -10.87 0.29
C MET A 97 8.11 -12.10 0.95
N GLN A 98 8.68 -12.99 0.14
CA GLN A 98 9.32 -14.19 0.68
C GLN A 98 10.69 -13.87 1.26
N PHE A 99 11.33 -12.84 0.75
CA PHE A 99 12.67 -12.50 1.18
C PHE A 99 12.72 -11.78 2.53
N ILE A 100 11.76 -10.92 2.80
CA ILE A 100 11.81 -10.11 4.02
C ILE A 100 11.40 -10.94 5.22
N LYS A 101 11.82 -10.51 6.40
CA LYS A 101 11.55 -11.24 7.62
C LYS A 101 10.10 -11.15 8.09
N PRO A 102 9.45 -9.99 8.05
CA PRO A 102 8.09 -9.89 8.55
C PRO A 102 7.13 -10.76 7.74
N ASN A 103 6.11 -11.26 8.40
CA ASN A 103 5.05 -11.95 7.70
C ASN A 103 4.22 -10.91 6.96
N VAL A 104 3.79 -11.25 5.75
CA VAL A 104 2.96 -10.36 4.97
C VAL A 104 1.60 -11.02 4.81
N ALA A 105 0.61 -10.41 5.45
CA ALA A 105 -0.75 -10.90 5.33
C ALA A 105 -1.40 -10.19 4.16
N THR A 106 -1.94 -10.95 3.23
CA THR A 106 -2.55 -10.35 2.06
C THR A 106 -4.06 -10.44 2.15
N THR A 107 -4.73 -9.39 1.71
CA THR A 107 -6.17 -9.35 1.64
C THR A 107 -6.55 -8.91 0.24
N CYS A 108 -7.25 -9.74 -0.47
CA CYS A 108 -7.68 -9.41 -1.80
C CYS A 108 -9.08 -8.87 -1.73
N ILE A 109 -9.24 -7.61 -2.04
CA ILE A 109 -10.53 -6.97 -1.90
C ILE A 109 -11.20 -6.73 -3.23
N CYS A 110 -10.56 -7.13 -4.32
CA CYS A 110 -11.22 -7.01 -5.60
C CYS A 110 -11.99 -8.27 -5.85
N LEU A 111 -12.89 -8.20 -6.81
CA LEU A 111 -13.65 -9.31 -7.11
C LEU A 111 -12.94 -10.24 -7.99
N LEU A 112 -12.75 -11.40 -7.54
CA LEU A 112 -11.99 -12.36 -8.28
C LEU A 112 -12.78 -13.52 -8.70
N TYR A 113 -14.05 -13.29 -8.91
CA TYR A 113 -14.87 -14.39 -9.27
C TYR A 113 -14.39 -15.03 -10.54
N THR A 114 -13.60 -14.32 -11.29
CA THR A 114 -13.16 -14.92 -12.48
C THR A 114 -12.05 -15.80 -12.25
N SER A 115 -11.30 -15.54 -11.36
CA SER A 115 -10.24 -16.30 -11.19
C SER A 115 -10.31 -17.21 -10.28
N ASP A 116 -10.58 -17.16 -10.25
CA ASP A 116 -10.49 -17.80 -9.67
C ASP A 116 -10.05 -18.06 -8.92
N ALA A 117 -10.50 -17.39 -9.06
CA ALA A 117 -10.48 -17.67 -8.00
C ALA A 117 -9.75 -18.79 -7.62
N ALA A 118 -9.76 -19.56 -8.27
CA ALA A 118 -9.15 -20.64 -7.98
C ALA A 118 -7.81 -20.52 -7.65
N ASP A 119 -7.26 -19.63 -8.15
CA ASP A 119 -5.97 -19.56 -8.00
C ASP A 119 -5.46 -19.01 -6.91
N GLU A 120 -6.04 -18.68 -6.18
CA GLU A 120 -5.48 -18.04 -5.19
C GLU A 120 -5.28 -18.56 -4.15
#